data_2394de9f9e1ee6223c38a06ccfcb860a
#
_entry.id   2394de9f9e1ee6223c38a06ccfcb860a
#
_cell.length_a   1.000
_cell.length_b   1.000
_cell.length_c   1.000
_cell.angle_alpha   90.00
_cell.angle_beta   90.00
_cell.angle_gamma   90.00
#
_symmetry.space_group_name_H-M   'P 1'
#
loop_
_entity.id
_entity.type
_entity.pdbx_description
1 polymer ?
#
loop_
_entity_poly.entity_id
_entity_poly.type
_entity_poly.pdbx_seq_one_letter_code
_entity_poly.pdbx_strand_id
1 'polypeptide(L)'
;MEAEAVMLGQPISMVLPEVIGYRLQGTPDKFITSTDIVLTVTKHLRQIGVVEKFVEFFGPGVAQLSIADRAQIANVPRVWSHCSLLPVDYISVQYLEQTGRDAEKLDDITRYLKAVAMFRDYSNSSQDPDFTQQGFKGFQVAPERHHAEVPFQYNDKEYSLSHGSVVLAAITSCTNTSNPSVMLWAGLLAKKLD
;
A
#
# COMPACT_ATOMS: atom_id res chain seq x y z
N MET A 1 -18.52 -8.55 -15.66
CA MET A 1 -18.97 -9.97 -15.48
C MET A 1 -18.88 -10.44 -14.03
N GLU A 2 -17.69 -10.39 -13.35
CA GLU A 2 -17.56 -10.88 -11.96
C GLU A 2 -18.45 -10.11 -10.97
N ALA A 3 -18.46 -8.78 -11.02
CA ALA A 3 -19.32 -7.97 -10.17
C ALA A 3 -20.82 -8.25 -10.38
N GLU A 4 -21.22 -8.46 -11.63
CA GLU A 4 -22.60 -8.82 -11.99
C GLU A 4 -22.97 -10.20 -11.44
N ALA A 5 -22.07 -11.17 -11.54
CA ALA A 5 -22.30 -12.49 -10.97
C ALA A 5 -22.50 -12.42 -9.44
N VAL A 6 -21.66 -11.67 -8.74
CA VAL A 6 -21.81 -11.44 -7.29
C VAL A 6 -23.12 -10.74 -6.94
N MET A 7 -23.52 -9.73 -7.71
CA MET A 7 -24.80 -9.03 -7.52
C MET A 7 -26.01 -9.94 -7.72
N LEU A 8 -25.90 -10.93 -8.59
CA LEU A 8 -26.92 -11.95 -8.86
C LEU A 8 -26.84 -13.16 -7.92
N GLY A 9 -25.93 -13.14 -6.93
CA GLY A 9 -25.72 -14.24 -6.01
C GLY A 9 -25.13 -15.49 -6.64
N GLN A 10 -24.47 -15.37 -7.79
CA GLN A 10 -23.82 -16.48 -8.47
C GLN A 10 -22.43 -16.75 -7.92
N PRO A 11 -22.03 -18.01 -7.70
CA PRO A 11 -20.68 -18.34 -7.28
C PRO A 11 -19.67 -18.08 -8.39
N ILE A 12 -18.50 -17.57 -8.01
CA ILE A 12 -17.37 -17.34 -8.91
C ILE A 12 -16.28 -18.37 -8.59
N SER A 13 -15.80 -19.07 -9.62
CA SER A 13 -14.66 -19.98 -9.48
C SER A 13 -13.37 -19.18 -9.58
N MET A 14 -12.48 -19.35 -8.60
CA MET A 14 -11.16 -18.71 -8.59
C MET A 14 -10.11 -19.76 -8.20
N VAL A 15 -8.99 -19.79 -8.93
CA VAL A 15 -7.80 -20.51 -8.48
C VAL A 15 -7.19 -19.71 -7.34
N LEU A 16 -6.95 -20.34 -6.19
CA LEU A 16 -6.35 -19.69 -5.04
C LEU A 16 -4.91 -19.27 -5.39
N PRO A 17 -4.58 -17.98 -5.34
CA PRO A 17 -3.24 -17.50 -5.62
C PRO A 17 -2.24 -17.94 -4.55
N GLU A 18 -0.97 -18.01 -4.92
CA GLU A 18 0.12 -18.11 -3.96
C GLU A 18 0.16 -16.87 -3.06
N VAL A 19 0.44 -17.06 -1.76
CA VAL A 19 0.56 -15.98 -0.78
C VAL A 19 2.03 -15.65 -0.56
N ILE A 20 2.38 -14.37 -0.71
CA ILE A 20 3.71 -13.84 -0.39
C ILE A 20 3.61 -12.97 0.86
N GLY A 21 4.40 -13.28 1.88
CA GLY A 21 4.54 -12.46 3.07
C GLY A 21 5.46 -11.26 2.84
N TYR A 22 5.01 -10.07 3.23
CA TYR A 22 5.81 -8.86 3.19
C TYR A 22 5.95 -8.26 4.59
N ARG A 23 7.13 -8.44 5.19
CA ARG A 23 7.40 -8.00 6.57
C ARG A 23 7.79 -6.54 6.62
N LEU A 24 7.03 -5.74 7.38
CA LEU A 24 7.36 -4.35 7.70
C LEU A 24 8.02 -4.27 9.08
N GLN A 25 9.18 -3.60 9.14
CA GLN A 25 9.97 -3.44 10.37
C GLN A 25 10.39 -1.99 10.56
N GLY A 26 10.64 -1.64 11.81
CA GLY A 26 11.11 -0.31 12.20
C GLY A 26 10.01 0.74 12.23
N THR A 27 10.42 1.96 12.49
CA THR A 27 9.56 3.14 12.54
C THR A 27 10.06 4.14 11.51
N PRO A 28 9.20 4.66 10.63
CA PRO A 28 9.60 5.66 9.65
C PRO A 28 10.08 6.95 10.35
N ASP A 29 11.05 7.62 9.76
CA ASP A 29 11.47 8.95 10.21
C ASP A 29 10.30 9.95 10.05
N LYS A 30 10.34 11.02 10.85
CA LYS A 30 9.31 12.08 10.85
C LYS A 30 9.11 12.79 9.50
N PHE A 31 10.08 12.72 8.61
CA PHE A 31 10.00 13.30 7.27
C PHE A 31 9.54 12.31 6.19
N ILE A 32 9.39 11.04 6.53
CA ILE A 32 8.89 10.01 5.61
C ILE A 32 7.37 10.12 5.54
N THR A 33 6.86 10.29 4.33
CA THR A 33 5.42 10.33 4.06
C THR A 33 4.88 8.94 3.75
N SER A 34 3.58 8.78 3.86
CA SER A 34 2.89 7.55 3.41
C SER A 34 3.18 7.23 1.95
N THR A 35 3.33 8.25 1.11
CA THR A 35 3.67 8.09 -0.31
C THR A 35 5.05 7.47 -0.50
N ASP A 36 6.05 7.87 0.29
CA ASP A 36 7.39 7.28 0.24
C ASP A 36 7.35 5.79 0.59
N ILE A 37 6.59 5.44 1.63
CA ILE A 37 6.38 4.03 2.04
C ILE A 37 5.72 3.25 0.91
N VAL A 38 4.63 3.75 0.35
CA VAL A 38 3.88 3.10 -0.72
C VAL A 38 4.74 2.88 -1.97
N LEU A 39 5.48 3.90 -2.39
CA LEU A 39 6.36 3.79 -3.56
C LEU A 39 7.51 2.81 -3.33
N THR A 40 8.08 2.78 -2.12
CA THR A 40 9.13 1.82 -1.73
C THR A 40 8.59 0.39 -1.76
N VAL A 41 7.42 0.16 -1.15
CA VAL A 41 6.75 -1.14 -1.16
C VAL A 41 6.44 -1.57 -2.60
N THR A 42 5.86 -0.69 -3.40
CA THR A 42 5.51 -0.96 -4.80
C THR A 42 6.73 -1.34 -5.63
N LYS A 43 7.83 -0.61 -5.47
CA LYS A 43 9.11 -0.92 -6.12
C LYS A 43 9.59 -2.32 -5.74
N HIS A 44 9.59 -2.65 -4.44
CA HIS A 44 10.00 -3.96 -3.94
C HIS A 44 9.14 -5.09 -4.47
N LEU A 45 7.81 -4.96 -4.39
CA LEU A 45 6.88 -5.97 -4.88
C LEU A 45 7.04 -6.22 -6.38
N ARG A 46 7.29 -5.15 -7.16
CA ARG A 46 7.61 -5.29 -8.59
C ARG A 46 8.90 -6.07 -8.81
N GLN A 47 9.90 -5.86 -7.98
CA GLN A 47 11.19 -6.55 -8.08
C GLN A 47 11.08 -8.05 -7.75
N ILE A 48 10.26 -8.39 -6.75
CA ILE A 48 9.97 -9.78 -6.37
C ILE A 48 9.13 -10.49 -7.45
N GLY A 49 8.28 -9.76 -8.18
CA GLY A 49 7.40 -10.33 -9.19
C GLY A 49 6.18 -11.01 -8.60
N VAL A 50 5.28 -10.21 -8.03
CA VAL A 50 4.07 -10.66 -7.32
C VAL A 50 2.80 -10.65 -8.18
N VAL A 51 2.93 -10.61 -9.50
CA VAL A 51 1.78 -10.66 -10.41
C VAL A 51 0.98 -11.93 -10.15
N GLU A 52 -0.35 -11.79 -10.05
CA GLU A 52 -1.31 -12.87 -9.76
C GLU A 52 -1.14 -13.53 -8.39
N LYS A 53 -0.39 -12.91 -7.45
CA LYS A 53 -0.21 -13.42 -6.09
C LYS A 53 -0.94 -12.55 -5.07
N PHE A 54 -1.25 -13.14 -3.92
CA PHE A 54 -1.65 -12.38 -2.74
C PHE A 54 -0.40 -11.89 -2.00
N VAL A 55 -0.45 -10.65 -1.51
CA VAL A 55 0.60 -10.11 -0.65
C VAL A 55 0.03 -9.88 0.73
N GLU A 56 0.53 -10.60 1.72
CA GLU A 56 0.15 -10.44 3.12
C GLU A 56 1.20 -9.62 3.86
N PHE A 57 0.79 -8.46 4.37
CA PHE A 57 1.65 -7.57 5.14
C PHE A 57 1.61 -7.94 6.62
N PHE A 58 2.78 -8.04 7.23
CA PHE A 58 2.90 -8.39 8.64
C PHE A 58 4.12 -7.72 9.30
N GLY A 59 4.35 -8.02 10.58
CA GLY A 59 5.48 -7.50 11.34
C GLY A 59 5.17 -6.21 12.11
N PRO A 60 6.06 -5.79 13.02
CA PRO A 60 5.81 -4.70 13.96
C PRO A 60 5.67 -3.32 13.28
N GLY A 61 6.24 -3.13 12.09
CA GLY A 61 6.11 -1.88 11.33
C GLY A 61 4.68 -1.58 10.88
N VAL A 62 3.81 -2.61 10.76
CA VAL A 62 2.40 -2.40 10.41
C VAL A 62 1.65 -1.65 11.52
N ALA A 63 2.04 -1.84 12.78
CA ALA A 63 1.45 -1.12 13.92
C ALA A 63 1.72 0.40 13.89
N GLN A 64 2.64 0.87 13.08
CA GLN A 64 2.94 2.30 12.91
C GLN A 64 2.07 2.97 11.83
N LEU A 65 1.34 2.17 11.04
CA LEU A 65 0.56 2.64 9.90
C LEU A 65 -0.88 2.96 10.32
N SER A 66 -1.34 4.16 9.99
CA SER A 66 -2.75 4.50 10.08
C SER A 66 -3.59 3.68 9.08
N ILE A 67 -4.91 3.64 9.23
CA ILE A 67 -5.80 2.99 8.25
C ILE A 67 -5.69 3.64 6.87
N ALA A 68 -5.48 4.96 6.81
CA ALA A 68 -5.27 5.66 5.54
C ALA A 68 -3.98 5.20 4.83
N ASP A 69 -2.88 5.02 5.58
CA ASP A 69 -1.62 4.49 5.04
C ASP A 69 -1.79 3.06 4.53
N ARG A 70 -2.47 2.23 5.31
CA ARG A 70 -2.78 0.83 4.93
C ARG A 70 -3.63 0.77 3.67
N ALA A 71 -4.63 1.63 3.54
CA ALA A 71 -5.47 1.72 2.35
C ALA A 71 -4.64 2.10 1.10
N GLN A 72 -3.70 3.04 1.23
CA GLN A 72 -2.79 3.38 0.14
C GLN A 72 -1.86 2.22 -0.22
N ILE A 73 -1.26 1.55 0.77
CA ILE A 73 -0.41 0.37 0.56
C ILE A 73 -1.21 -0.76 -0.11
N ALA A 74 -2.46 -0.97 0.28
CA ALA A 74 -3.30 -2.00 -0.32
C ALA A 74 -3.69 -1.67 -1.78
N ASN A 75 -3.91 -0.40 -2.10
CA ASN A 75 -4.44 0.02 -3.40
C ASN A 75 -3.38 0.18 -4.49
N VAL A 76 -2.26 0.83 -4.19
CA VAL A 76 -1.25 1.15 -5.21
C VAL A 76 -0.55 -0.11 -5.78
N PRO A 77 -0.13 -1.10 -4.97
CA PRO A 77 0.48 -2.32 -5.49
C PRO A 77 -0.48 -3.24 -6.26
N ARG A 78 -1.80 -3.01 -6.21
CA ARG A 78 -2.79 -3.83 -6.96
C ARG A 78 -2.52 -3.93 -8.46
N VAL A 79 -1.78 -2.98 -9.02
CA VAL A 79 -1.32 -3.06 -10.41
C VAL A 79 -0.39 -4.26 -10.65
N TRP A 80 0.23 -4.77 -9.58
CA TRP A 80 1.25 -5.82 -9.65
C TRP A 80 0.93 -7.06 -8.81
N SER A 81 -0.08 -7.01 -7.93
CA SER A 81 -0.55 -8.13 -7.12
C SER A 81 -2.04 -8.36 -7.31
N HIS A 82 -2.51 -9.59 -7.06
CA HIS A 82 -3.94 -9.89 -7.13
C HIS A 82 -4.70 -9.22 -5.98
N CYS A 83 -4.15 -9.29 -4.78
CA CYS A 83 -4.71 -8.67 -3.59
C CYS A 83 -3.60 -8.36 -2.57
N SER A 84 -3.77 -7.27 -1.83
CA SER A 84 -2.92 -6.90 -0.69
C SER A 84 -3.73 -7.00 0.58
N LEU A 85 -3.26 -7.84 1.52
CA LEU A 85 -3.92 -8.12 2.78
C LEU A 85 -3.15 -7.46 3.92
N LEU A 86 -3.83 -6.64 4.70
CA LEU A 86 -3.27 -6.06 5.92
C LEU A 86 -4.06 -6.56 7.13
N PRO A 87 -3.38 -6.80 8.26
CA PRO A 87 -4.03 -7.33 9.44
C PRO A 87 -5.02 -6.35 10.06
N VAL A 88 -6.06 -6.90 10.66
CA VAL A 88 -6.99 -6.14 11.51
C VAL A 88 -6.45 -6.15 12.93
N ASP A 89 -6.31 -4.99 13.53
CA ASP A 89 -5.72 -4.77 14.84
C ASP A 89 -6.46 -3.65 15.61
N TYR A 90 -5.87 -3.21 16.69
CA TYR A 90 -6.43 -2.16 17.53
C TYR A 90 -6.62 -0.82 16.79
N ILE A 91 -5.73 -0.48 15.86
CA ILE A 91 -5.85 0.74 15.03
C ILE A 91 -7.09 0.66 14.14
N SER A 92 -7.41 -0.54 13.63
CA SER A 92 -8.61 -0.77 12.85
C SER A 92 -9.88 -0.54 13.68
N VAL A 93 -9.90 -1.03 14.92
CA VAL A 93 -11.02 -0.82 15.85
C VAL A 93 -11.18 0.67 16.19
N GLN A 94 -10.08 1.36 16.50
CA GLN A 94 -10.08 2.79 16.77
C GLN A 94 -10.61 3.62 15.57
N TYR A 95 -10.24 3.26 14.36
CA TYR A 95 -10.78 3.90 13.16
C TYR A 95 -12.28 3.70 13.02
N LEU A 96 -12.78 2.49 13.31
CA LEU A 96 -14.22 2.22 13.27
C LEU A 96 -14.99 3.02 14.33
N GLU A 97 -14.42 3.20 15.52
CA GLU A 97 -14.94 4.07 16.56
C GLU A 97 -15.02 5.53 16.09
N GLN A 98 -13.93 6.06 15.58
CA GLN A 98 -13.83 7.44 15.05
C GLN A 98 -14.79 7.70 13.89
N THR A 99 -15.16 6.66 13.14
CA THR A 99 -16.10 6.74 12.02
C THR A 99 -17.56 6.44 12.43
N GLY A 100 -17.86 6.39 13.74
CA GLY A 100 -19.20 6.41 14.27
C GLY A 100 -19.86 5.05 14.50
N ARG A 101 -19.08 3.97 14.65
CA ARG A 101 -19.61 2.68 15.12
C ARG A 101 -19.80 2.74 16.63
N ASP A 102 -20.90 2.18 17.10
CA ASP A 102 -21.20 2.11 18.53
C ASP A 102 -20.32 1.07 19.25
N ALA A 103 -20.21 1.22 20.58
CA ALA A 103 -19.35 0.39 21.41
C ALA A 103 -19.75 -1.10 21.40
N GLU A 104 -21.05 -1.42 21.31
CA GLU A 104 -21.54 -2.80 21.26
C GLU A 104 -21.06 -3.47 19.97
N LYS A 105 -21.19 -2.80 18.83
CA LYS A 105 -20.71 -3.29 17.54
C LYS A 105 -19.20 -3.50 17.51
N LEU A 106 -18.43 -2.60 18.11
CA LEU A 106 -16.97 -2.70 18.20
C LEU A 106 -16.54 -3.90 19.06
N ASP A 107 -17.25 -4.15 20.16
CA ASP A 107 -16.99 -5.31 21.00
C ASP A 107 -17.29 -6.61 20.27
N ASP A 108 -18.41 -6.70 19.56
CA ASP A 108 -18.78 -7.85 18.73
C ASP A 108 -17.73 -8.13 17.65
N ILE A 109 -17.30 -7.11 16.91
CA ILE A 109 -16.24 -7.23 15.89
C ILE A 109 -14.97 -7.75 16.52
N THR A 110 -14.55 -7.19 17.64
CA THR A 110 -13.31 -7.55 18.32
C THR A 110 -13.36 -8.99 18.84
N ARG A 111 -14.48 -9.39 19.46
CA ARG A 111 -14.69 -10.77 19.93
C ARG A 111 -14.67 -11.78 18.78
N TYR A 112 -15.38 -11.46 17.69
CA TYR A 112 -15.40 -12.32 16.51
C TYR A 112 -14.00 -12.52 15.93
N LEU A 113 -13.27 -11.41 15.69
CA LEU A 113 -11.93 -11.47 15.10
C LEU A 113 -10.92 -12.22 15.99
N LYS A 114 -11.04 -12.10 17.31
CA LYS A 114 -10.24 -12.90 18.25
C LYS A 114 -10.61 -14.38 18.21
N ALA A 115 -11.89 -14.69 18.14
CA ALA A 115 -12.38 -16.08 18.10
C ALA A 115 -11.92 -16.83 16.83
N VAL A 116 -11.85 -16.15 15.69
CA VAL A 116 -11.38 -16.73 14.41
C VAL A 116 -9.87 -16.51 14.16
N ALA A 117 -9.11 -16.05 15.17
CA ALA A 117 -7.68 -15.81 15.12
C ALA A 117 -7.24 -14.81 14.02
N MET A 118 -8.11 -13.89 13.65
CA MET A 118 -7.81 -12.82 12.66
C MET A 118 -7.43 -11.48 13.30
N PHE A 119 -7.54 -11.35 14.62
CA PHE A 119 -7.12 -10.15 15.34
C PHE A 119 -5.63 -10.19 15.60
N ARG A 120 -4.91 -9.18 15.08
CA ARG A 120 -3.45 -9.13 15.21
C ARG A 120 -3.03 -8.47 16.53
N ASP A 121 -2.17 -9.19 17.27
CA ASP A 121 -1.46 -8.67 18.44
C ASP A 121 0.05 -8.66 18.15
N TYR A 122 0.64 -7.48 18.03
CA TYR A 122 2.06 -7.31 17.71
C TYR A 122 3.00 -7.63 18.88
N SER A 123 2.47 -7.82 20.08
CA SER A 123 3.26 -8.30 21.23
C SER A 123 3.59 -9.79 21.11
N ASN A 124 2.86 -10.52 20.27
CA ASN A 124 3.02 -11.96 20.08
C ASN A 124 3.67 -12.26 18.71
N SER A 125 4.99 -12.46 18.71
CA SER A 125 5.76 -12.79 17.51
C SER A 125 5.43 -14.17 16.91
N SER A 126 4.78 -15.07 17.67
CA SER A 126 4.36 -16.38 17.15
C SER A 126 3.26 -16.29 16.09
N GLN A 127 2.62 -15.14 15.96
CA GLN A 127 1.65 -14.86 14.89
C GLN A 127 2.31 -14.38 13.59
N ASP A 128 3.63 -14.16 13.56
CA ASP A 128 4.32 -13.81 12.32
C ASP A 128 4.42 -15.05 11.44
N PRO A 129 3.99 -14.96 10.17
CA PRO A 129 4.14 -16.06 9.23
C PRO A 129 5.62 -16.30 8.91
N ASP A 130 5.99 -17.55 8.69
CA ASP A 130 7.33 -17.95 8.28
C ASP A 130 7.41 -17.95 6.75
N PHE A 131 7.98 -16.87 6.20
CA PHE A 131 8.20 -16.73 4.76
C PHE A 131 9.68 -16.68 4.42
N THR A 132 10.08 -17.44 3.40
CA THR A 132 11.43 -17.39 2.85
C THR A 132 11.60 -16.17 1.92
N GLN A 133 12.77 -15.52 1.99
CA GLN A 133 13.09 -14.41 1.10
C GLN A 133 13.26 -14.87 -0.35
N GLN A 134 12.62 -14.15 -1.28
CA GLN A 134 12.82 -14.33 -2.71
C GLN A 134 13.75 -13.25 -3.28
N GLY A 135 14.43 -13.59 -4.38
CA GLY A 135 15.37 -12.71 -5.04
C GLY A 135 14.74 -11.43 -5.62
N PHE A 136 15.59 -10.44 -5.78
CA PHE A 136 15.22 -9.08 -6.15
C PHE A 136 15.24 -8.86 -7.67
N LYS A 137 14.17 -8.33 -8.27
CA LYS A 137 14.08 -7.92 -9.69
C LYS A 137 13.80 -6.43 -9.79
N GLY A 138 14.68 -5.65 -10.42
CA GLY A 138 14.48 -4.22 -10.66
C GLY A 138 13.99 -3.90 -12.08
N PHE A 139 14.02 -2.63 -12.47
CA PHE A 139 13.81 -2.19 -13.86
C PHE A 139 14.98 -2.54 -14.78
N GLN A 140 16.04 -3.13 -14.23
CA GLN A 140 17.23 -3.60 -14.95
C GLN A 140 17.94 -2.52 -15.77
N VAL A 141 17.82 -1.26 -15.34
CA VAL A 141 18.61 -0.17 -15.91
C VAL A 141 20.01 -0.26 -15.33
N ALA A 142 21.02 -0.37 -16.19
CA ALA A 142 22.41 -0.40 -15.76
C ALA A 142 22.79 0.90 -15.03
N PRO A 143 23.57 0.85 -13.92
CA PRO A 143 23.92 2.01 -13.11
C PRO A 143 24.52 3.17 -13.93
N GLU A 144 25.30 2.86 -14.95
CA GLU A 144 25.96 3.82 -15.83
C GLU A 144 24.95 4.65 -16.67
N ARG A 145 23.74 4.12 -16.83
CA ARG A 145 22.65 4.77 -17.58
C ARG A 145 21.65 5.51 -16.71
N HIS A 146 21.77 5.46 -15.39
CA HIS A 146 20.79 6.13 -14.50
C HIS A 146 20.69 7.65 -14.74
N HIS A 147 21.80 8.27 -15.11
CA HIS A 147 21.90 9.70 -15.38
C HIS A 147 21.93 10.05 -16.88
N ALA A 148 21.62 9.09 -17.75
CA ALA A 148 21.55 9.35 -19.18
C ALA A 148 20.39 10.31 -19.46
N GLU A 149 20.70 11.42 -20.14
CA GLU A 149 19.73 12.44 -20.56
C GLU A 149 19.44 12.33 -22.04
N VAL A 150 18.18 12.51 -22.41
CA VAL A 150 17.74 12.57 -23.79
C VAL A 150 17.16 13.96 -24.04
N PRO A 151 17.85 14.82 -24.82
CA PRO A 151 17.33 16.14 -25.16
C PRO A 151 16.17 16.04 -26.15
N PHE A 152 15.19 16.91 -26.03
CA PHE A 152 14.07 17.04 -26.96
C PHE A 152 13.58 18.48 -27.03
N GLN A 153 12.91 18.84 -28.13
CA GLN A 153 12.32 20.15 -28.30
C GLN A 153 10.79 20.10 -28.14
N TYR A 154 10.24 21.06 -27.42
CA TYR A 154 8.82 21.24 -27.27
C TYR A 154 8.47 22.74 -27.16
N ASN A 155 7.54 23.23 -28.00
CA ASN A 155 7.15 24.63 -28.08
C ASN A 155 8.36 25.60 -28.23
N ASP A 156 9.26 25.28 -29.14
CA ASP A 156 10.49 26.08 -29.45
C ASP A 156 11.46 26.19 -28.26
N LYS A 157 11.32 25.34 -27.25
CA LYS A 157 12.23 25.23 -26.09
C LYS A 157 12.87 23.86 -26.03
N GLU A 158 14.11 23.84 -25.61
CA GLU A 158 14.88 22.64 -25.40
C GLU A 158 14.69 22.11 -23.98
N TYR A 159 14.44 20.82 -23.83
CA TYR A 159 14.28 20.11 -22.58
C TYR A 159 15.09 18.82 -22.59
N SER A 160 15.37 18.25 -21.42
CA SER A 160 15.96 16.92 -21.31
C SER A 160 15.11 16.03 -20.41
N LEU A 161 15.08 14.75 -20.72
CA LEU A 161 14.50 13.70 -19.88
C LEU A 161 15.58 12.70 -19.49
N SER A 162 15.55 12.29 -18.23
CA SER A 162 16.41 11.24 -17.70
C SER A 162 15.56 10.12 -17.08
N HIS A 163 16.21 9.01 -16.71
CA HIS A 163 15.53 7.99 -15.91
C HIS A 163 15.06 8.60 -14.59
N GLY A 164 13.77 8.43 -14.27
CA GLY A 164 13.13 9.01 -13.08
C GLY A 164 12.53 10.40 -13.25
N SER A 165 12.61 11.01 -14.45
CA SER A 165 11.88 12.25 -14.71
C SER A 165 10.38 12.06 -14.53
N VAL A 166 9.75 12.98 -13.79
CA VAL A 166 8.29 12.97 -13.57
C VAL A 166 7.61 13.60 -14.79
N VAL A 167 6.94 12.78 -15.59
CA VAL A 167 6.22 13.25 -16.80
C VAL A 167 4.73 13.42 -16.56
N LEU A 168 4.20 12.88 -15.49
CA LEU A 168 2.82 13.03 -15.08
C LEU A 168 2.75 13.07 -13.56
N ALA A 169 2.09 14.09 -13.01
CA ALA A 169 1.72 14.16 -11.60
C ALA A 169 0.26 14.59 -11.51
N ALA A 170 -0.58 13.73 -10.92
CA ALA A 170 -2.00 13.98 -10.77
C ALA A 170 -2.52 13.45 -9.45
N ILE A 171 -3.37 14.24 -8.80
CA ILE A 171 -4.16 13.83 -7.62
C ILE A 171 -5.59 13.77 -8.10
N THR A 172 -6.10 12.57 -8.37
CA THR A 172 -7.43 12.41 -8.97
C THR A 172 -8.08 11.10 -8.54
N SER A 173 -9.39 11.08 -8.57
CA SER A 173 -10.33 9.95 -8.64
C SER A 173 -10.37 8.94 -7.50
N CYS A 174 -9.63 9.07 -6.41
CA CYS A 174 -9.66 8.06 -5.33
C CYS A 174 -10.07 8.68 -4.00
N THR A 175 -11.37 8.70 -3.69
CA THR A 175 -11.90 9.29 -2.44
C THR A 175 -11.64 8.43 -1.20
N ASN A 176 -11.69 7.11 -1.34
CA ASN A 176 -11.53 6.16 -0.22
C ASN A 176 -10.08 5.79 0.12
N THR A 177 -9.12 6.15 -0.72
CA THR A 177 -7.68 5.97 -0.46
C THR A 177 -6.93 7.30 -0.28
N SER A 178 -7.64 8.43 -0.23
CA SER A 178 -7.03 9.72 0.06
C SER A 178 -6.53 9.74 1.51
N ASN A 179 -5.27 10.14 1.69
CA ASN A 179 -4.68 10.31 3.01
C ASN A 179 -4.73 11.80 3.40
N PRO A 180 -5.53 12.18 4.41
CA PRO A 180 -5.68 13.59 4.81
C PRO A 180 -4.35 14.25 5.17
N SER A 181 -3.43 13.53 5.80
CA SER A 181 -2.11 14.07 6.17
C SER A 181 -1.31 14.48 4.95
N VAL A 182 -1.25 13.63 3.92
CA VAL A 182 -0.53 13.94 2.66
C VAL A 182 -1.16 15.13 1.94
N MET A 183 -2.49 15.22 1.92
CA MET A 183 -3.21 16.34 1.32
C MET A 183 -2.93 17.66 2.03
N LEU A 184 -2.92 17.65 3.38
CA LEU A 184 -2.58 18.81 4.20
C LEU A 184 -1.13 19.25 3.99
N TRP A 185 -0.19 18.30 3.92
CA TRP A 185 1.21 18.59 3.63
C TRP A 185 1.39 19.24 2.26
N ALA A 186 0.73 18.73 1.23
CA ALA A 186 0.76 19.32 -0.11
C ALA A 186 0.23 20.75 -0.11
N GLY A 187 -0.90 21.00 0.56
CA GLY A 187 -1.48 22.34 0.69
C GLY A 187 -0.61 23.30 1.49
N LEU A 188 0.03 22.85 2.58
CA LEU A 188 0.96 23.68 3.36
C LEU A 188 2.24 23.99 2.59
N LEU A 189 2.73 23.07 1.77
CA LEU A 189 3.89 23.29 0.92
C LEU A 189 3.56 24.34 -0.15
N ALA A 190 2.44 24.18 -0.86
CA ALA A 190 1.98 25.14 -1.83
C ALA A 190 1.87 26.56 -1.23
N LYS A 191 1.22 26.67 -0.05
CA LYS A 191 1.10 27.96 0.66
C LYS A 191 2.43 28.61 1.06
N LYS A 192 3.50 27.83 1.20
CA LYS A 192 4.84 28.38 1.53
C LYS A 192 5.64 28.82 0.31
N LEU A 193 5.25 28.35 -0.87
CA LEU A 193 5.91 28.68 -2.15
C LEU A 193 5.31 29.91 -2.83
N ASP A 194 4.08 30.30 -2.47
CA ASP A 194 3.44 31.57 -2.79
C ASP A 194 3.95 32.71 -1.86
#